data_de94c2b5e3120723422ee06eab258873
#
_entry.id   de94c2b5e3120723422ee06eab258873
#
_cell.length_a   1.000
_cell.length_b   1.000
_cell.length_c   1.000
_cell.angle_alpha   90.00
_cell.angle_beta   90.00
_cell.angle_gamma   90.00
#
_symmetry.space_group_name_H-M   'P 1'
#
loop_
_entity.id
_entity.type
_entity.pdbx_description
1 polymer ?
#
loop_
_entity_poly.entity_id
_entity_poly.type
_entity_poly.pdbx_seq_one_letter_code
_entity_poly.pdbx_strand_id
1 'polypeptide(L)'
;MLYKYEEDYVEQEADYSIEILKQLATIPAPSYHEEKRAQFCKQWFEERGIDAKIDKMNNVVIKMFDDNQDIAVFCSHLDVVFDDMELLKITQKGHYLYGPGVGDDTANVVHLMQVIHYIHLHHLHGKTGVLFVLNTCEEGLGNSNGCRYIVEQYKNRIKLFLLMDI
;
A
#
# COMPACT_ATOMS: atom_id res chain seq x y z
N MET A 1 -17.12 -1.91 -15.37
CA MET A 1 -17.32 -0.63 -16.08
C MET A 1 -17.18 0.44 -15.02
N LEU A 2 -16.18 1.31 -15.13
CA LEU A 2 -16.02 2.46 -14.25
C LEU A 2 -17.07 3.52 -14.58
N TYR A 3 -17.47 4.32 -13.59
CA TYR A 3 -18.24 5.52 -13.86
C TYR A 3 -17.29 6.62 -14.37
N LYS A 4 -17.82 7.60 -15.11
CA LYS A 4 -17.02 8.65 -15.74
C LYS A 4 -16.13 9.42 -14.75
N TYR A 5 -16.62 9.69 -13.55
CA TYR A 5 -15.84 10.41 -12.52
C TYR A 5 -14.68 9.56 -11.94
N GLU A 6 -14.78 8.23 -11.99
CA GLU A 6 -13.67 7.33 -11.63
C GLU A 6 -12.60 7.33 -12.71
N GLU A 7 -13.02 7.30 -13.98
CA GLU A 7 -12.13 7.42 -15.15
C GLU A 7 -11.40 8.78 -15.11
N ASP A 8 -12.13 9.87 -14.92
CA ASP A 8 -11.56 11.23 -14.84
C ASP A 8 -10.51 11.34 -13.72
N TYR A 9 -10.75 10.72 -12.55
CA TYR A 9 -9.78 10.70 -11.44
C TYR A 9 -8.51 9.92 -11.83
N VAL A 10 -8.65 8.73 -12.39
CA VAL A 10 -7.51 7.91 -12.80
C VAL A 10 -6.65 8.65 -13.83
N GLU A 11 -7.27 9.30 -14.82
CA GLU A 11 -6.54 10.09 -15.83
C GLU A 11 -5.81 11.29 -15.20
N GLN A 12 -6.42 11.99 -14.26
CA GLN A 12 -5.82 13.16 -13.58
C GLN A 12 -4.64 12.77 -12.70
N GLU A 13 -4.72 11.62 -12.00
CA GLU A 13 -3.70 11.18 -11.06
C GLU A 13 -2.61 10.30 -11.69
N ALA A 14 -2.73 9.95 -12.99
CA ALA A 14 -1.81 8.98 -13.63
C ALA A 14 -0.34 9.41 -13.57
N ASP A 15 -0.02 10.64 -14.01
CA ASP A 15 1.36 11.15 -14.02
C ASP A 15 1.91 11.27 -12.60
N TYR A 16 1.08 11.74 -11.65
CA TYR A 16 1.46 11.86 -10.26
C TYR A 16 1.70 10.49 -9.62
N SER A 17 0.88 9.49 -9.94
CA SER A 17 1.06 8.10 -9.48
C SER A 17 2.38 7.51 -9.95
N ILE A 18 2.79 7.81 -11.19
CA ILE A 18 4.10 7.39 -11.73
C ILE A 18 5.24 8.04 -10.95
N GLU A 19 5.12 9.31 -10.58
CA GLU A 19 6.15 9.99 -9.78
C GLU A 19 6.24 9.43 -8.35
N ILE A 20 5.11 9.12 -7.71
CA ILE A 20 5.09 8.43 -6.40
C ILE A 20 5.75 7.05 -6.53
N LEU A 21 5.40 6.29 -7.57
CA LEU A 21 5.99 4.97 -7.83
C LEU A 21 7.52 5.04 -7.94
N LYS A 22 8.04 5.99 -8.70
CA LYS A 22 9.50 6.19 -8.82
C LYS A 22 10.15 6.52 -7.48
N GLN A 23 9.55 7.45 -6.72
CA GLN A 23 10.06 7.86 -5.42
C GLN A 23 10.08 6.68 -4.44
N LEU A 24 8.96 5.97 -4.30
CA LEU A 24 8.83 4.85 -3.39
C LEU A 24 9.75 3.69 -3.79
N ALA A 25 9.79 3.32 -5.08
CA ALA A 25 10.64 2.26 -5.59
C ALA A 25 12.15 2.53 -5.43
N THR A 26 12.56 3.81 -5.36
CA THR A 26 13.97 4.19 -5.10
C THR A 26 14.40 3.87 -3.67
N ILE A 27 13.48 3.79 -2.72
CA ILE A 27 13.77 3.50 -1.31
C ILE A 27 14.04 2.00 -1.14
N PRO A 28 15.21 1.60 -0.66
CA PRO A 28 15.48 0.18 -0.40
C PRO A 28 14.60 -0.32 0.75
N ALA A 29 14.09 -1.53 0.63
CA ALA A 29 13.27 -2.16 1.65
C ALA A 29 13.38 -3.69 1.59
N PRO A 30 14.56 -4.27 1.90
CA PRO A 30 14.61 -5.71 2.13
C PRO A 30 13.65 -6.10 3.25
N SER A 31 13.15 -7.34 3.25
CA SER A 31 12.32 -7.84 4.35
C SER A 31 12.99 -7.58 5.71
N TYR A 32 12.22 -7.11 6.69
CA TYR A 32 12.63 -6.60 8.01
C TYR A 32 13.32 -5.22 8.02
N HIS A 33 13.42 -4.50 6.89
CA HIS A 33 14.04 -3.18 6.76
C HIS A 33 13.16 -2.18 5.98
N GLU A 34 11.84 -2.29 6.15
CA GLU A 34 10.83 -1.51 5.41
C GLU A 34 10.52 -0.14 6.04
N GLU A 35 11.14 0.22 7.17
CA GLU A 35 10.79 1.40 7.96
C GLU A 35 10.74 2.68 7.13
N LYS A 36 11.68 2.85 6.20
CA LYS A 36 11.74 4.06 5.36
C LYS A 36 10.58 4.14 4.38
N ARG A 37 10.17 3.01 3.76
CA ARG A 37 8.99 2.96 2.91
C ARG A 37 7.71 3.16 3.70
N ALA A 38 7.61 2.54 4.88
CA ALA A 38 6.47 2.73 5.78
C ALA A 38 6.30 4.20 6.19
N GLN A 39 7.39 4.88 6.56
CA GLN A 39 7.36 6.30 6.89
C GLN A 39 6.99 7.18 5.68
N PHE A 40 7.53 6.89 4.50
CA PHE A 40 7.16 7.60 3.27
C PHE A 40 5.64 7.50 3.02
N CYS A 41 5.09 6.29 3.04
CA CYS A 41 3.65 6.07 2.81
C CYS A 41 2.79 6.74 3.88
N LYS A 42 3.18 6.61 5.18
CA LYS A 42 2.48 7.27 6.27
C LYS A 42 2.44 8.79 6.08
N GLN A 43 3.59 9.41 5.82
CA GLN A 43 3.68 10.85 5.57
C GLN A 43 2.82 11.28 4.40
N TRP A 44 2.84 10.53 3.30
CA TRP A 44 2.02 10.80 2.12
C TRP A 44 0.52 10.83 2.44
N PHE A 45 0.04 9.91 3.29
CA PHE A 45 -1.33 9.88 3.76
C PHE A 45 -1.66 11.06 4.69
N GLU A 46 -0.78 11.35 5.65
CA GLU A 46 -0.99 12.44 6.61
C GLU A 46 -1.06 13.82 5.93
N GLU A 47 -0.23 14.07 4.91
CA GLU A 47 -0.28 15.30 4.09
C GLU A 47 -1.63 15.49 3.37
N ARG A 48 -2.42 14.41 3.23
CA ARG A 48 -3.77 14.39 2.64
C ARG A 48 -4.89 14.30 3.66
N GLY A 49 -4.57 14.42 4.94
CA GLY A 49 -5.54 14.35 6.03
C GLY A 49 -6.07 12.94 6.31
N ILE A 50 -5.38 11.90 5.85
CA ILE A 50 -5.74 10.50 6.07
C ILE A 50 -5.00 9.97 7.30
N ASP A 51 -5.72 9.45 8.30
CA ASP A 51 -5.12 8.87 9.52
C ASP A 51 -4.47 7.51 9.19
N ALA A 52 -3.16 7.52 9.04
CA ALA A 52 -2.35 6.34 8.81
C ALA A 52 -1.46 6.03 10.02
N LYS A 53 -1.44 4.78 10.46
CA LYS A 53 -0.66 4.32 11.61
C LYS A 53 0.34 3.27 11.20
N ILE A 54 1.55 3.35 11.76
CA ILE A 54 2.53 2.27 11.65
C ILE A 54 2.38 1.39 12.88
N ASP A 55 2.18 0.09 12.66
CA ASP A 55 2.09 -0.88 13.74
C ASP A 55 3.47 -1.42 14.16
N LYS A 56 3.51 -2.35 15.09
CA LYS A 56 4.78 -2.91 15.62
C LYS A 56 5.54 -3.79 14.61
N MET A 57 4.90 -4.17 13.51
CA MET A 57 5.51 -4.91 12.40
C MET A 57 5.96 -3.99 11.26
N ASN A 58 5.84 -2.67 11.45
CA ASN A 58 6.03 -1.63 10.42
C ASN A 58 4.98 -1.64 9.31
N ASN A 59 3.87 -2.37 9.44
CA ASN A 59 2.76 -2.21 8.50
C ASN A 59 2.17 -0.81 8.61
N VAL A 60 1.84 -0.20 7.46
CA VAL A 60 1.05 1.04 7.43
C VAL A 60 -0.42 0.66 7.37
N VAL A 61 -1.18 1.09 8.36
CA VAL A 61 -2.57 0.66 8.58
C VAL A 61 -3.51 1.86 8.51
N ILE A 62 -4.50 1.79 7.63
CA ILE A 62 -5.56 2.78 7.46
C ILE A 62 -6.91 2.11 7.73
N LYS A 63 -7.65 2.63 8.70
CA LYS A 63 -8.96 2.12 9.09
C LYS A 63 -10.06 2.99 8.54
N MET A 64 -10.97 2.39 7.78
CA MET A 64 -12.19 3.03 7.30
C MET A 64 -13.43 2.27 7.82
N PHE A 65 -13.53 2.14 9.13
CA PHE A 65 -14.62 1.41 9.80
C PHE A 65 -14.76 1.85 11.27
N ASP A 66 -15.94 1.59 11.83
CA ASP A 66 -16.18 1.65 13.28
C ASP A 66 -15.66 0.40 13.98
N ASP A 67 -15.30 0.51 15.26
CA ASP A 67 -14.66 -0.57 16.03
C ASP A 67 -15.50 -1.86 16.17
N ASN A 68 -16.81 -1.78 15.92
CA ASN A 68 -17.73 -2.93 16.03
C ASN A 68 -18.13 -3.55 14.68
N GLN A 69 -17.57 -3.08 13.55
CA GLN A 69 -17.94 -3.60 12.23
C GLN A 69 -17.11 -4.81 11.81
N ASP A 70 -17.74 -5.71 11.03
CA ASP A 70 -17.02 -6.66 10.19
C ASP A 70 -16.17 -5.91 9.17
N ILE A 71 -15.02 -6.45 8.79
CA ILE A 71 -14.07 -5.78 7.89
C ILE A 71 -13.68 -6.62 6.68
N ALA A 72 -13.46 -5.93 5.57
CA ALA A 72 -12.67 -6.41 4.45
C ALA A 72 -11.25 -5.84 4.56
N VAL A 73 -10.24 -6.68 4.39
CA VAL A 73 -8.84 -6.30 4.43
C VAL A 73 -8.28 -6.29 3.01
N PHE A 74 -7.61 -5.21 2.63
CA PHE A 74 -6.87 -5.09 1.39
C PHE A 74 -5.40 -4.83 1.70
N CYS A 75 -4.51 -5.69 1.20
CA CYS A 75 -3.07 -5.64 1.45
C CYS A 75 -2.27 -5.51 0.17
N SER A 76 -1.11 -4.87 0.27
CA SER A 76 -0.03 -4.86 -0.71
C SER A 76 1.29 -4.71 0.05
N HIS A 77 2.38 -5.37 -0.38
CA HIS A 77 3.59 -5.42 0.46
C HIS A 77 4.62 -4.34 0.11
N LEU A 78 5.35 -3.90 1.13
CA LEU A 78 6.36 -2.85 1.03
C LEU A 78 7.77 -3.38 0.75
N ASP A 79 8.03 -4.64 1.13
CA ASP A 79 9.36 -5.23 0.98
C ASP A 79 9.64 -5.70 -0.44
N VAL A 80 10.91 -5.93 -0.71
CA VAL A 80 11.43 -6.44 -1.96
C VAL A 80 12.45 -7.53 -1.68
N VAL A 81 12.60 -8.46 -2.62
CA VAL A 81 13.55 -9.62 -2.51
C VAL A 81 15.03 -9.23 -2.56
N PHE A 82 15.34 -7.96 -2.80
CA PHE A 82 16.71 -7.48 -2.99
C PHE A 82 17.28 -6.99 -1.65
N ASP A 83 18.53 -7.40 -1.34
CA ASP A 83 19.21 -7.05 -0.07
C ASP A 83 19.89 -5.67 -0.09
N ASP A 84 19.64 -4.87 -1.12
CA ASP A 84 20.24 -3.53 -1.25
C ASP A 84 19.75 -2.60 -0.14
N MET A 85 20.69 -1.95 0.56
CA MET A 85 20.41 -0.95 1.61
C MET A 85 20.64 0.48 1.13
N GLU A 86 21.18 0.66 -0.08
CA GLU A 86 21.37 1.95 -0.72
C GLU A 86 20.21 2.25 -1.69
N LEU A 87 20.09 3.51 -2.11
CA LEU A 87 19.03 3.94 -3.03
C LEU A 87 19.04 3.11 -4.32
N LEU A 88 17.89 2.56 -4.67
CA LEU A 88 17.71 1.74 -5.85
C LEU A 88 17.61 2.61 -7.10
N LYS A 89 18.18 2.12 -8.21
CA LYS A 89 18.14 2.84 -9.47
C LYS A 89 16.88 2.51 -10.26
N ILE A 90 16.00 3.51 -10.38
CA ILE A 90 14.81 3.40 -11.22
C ILE A 90 15.06 4.12 -12.55
N THR A 91 14.77 3.48 -13.67
CA THR A 91 14.93 4.06 -15.02
C THR A 91 13.64 3.98 -15.81
N GLN A 92 13.36 5.02 -16.57
CA GLN A 92 12.23 5.03 -17.50
C GLN A 92 12.71 4.96 -18.94
N LYS A 93 12.10 4.08 -19.74
CA LYS A 93 12.33 3.97 -21.19
C LYS A 93 10.99 3.91 -21.90
N GLY A 94 10.58 5.01 -22.53
CA GLY A 94 9.24 5.14 -23.10
C GLY A 94 8.17 5.00 -22.04
N HIS A 95 7.28 4.03 -22.21
CA HIS A 95 6.17 3.76 -21.28
C HIS A 95 6.52 2.72 -20.18
N TYR A 96 7.76 2.30 -20.06
CA TYR A 96 8.18 1.28 -19.11
C TYR A 96 9.09 1.84 -18.03
N LEU A 97 8.85 1.43 -16.78
CA LEU A 97 9.73 1.63 -15.64
C LEU A 97 10.51 0.34 -15.36
N TYR A 98 11.80 0.49 -15.08
CA TYR A 98 12.70 -0.60 -14.75
C TYR A 98 13.41 -0.31 -13.44
N GLY A 99 13.41 -1.28 -12.55
CA GLY A 99 14.12 -1.23 -11.27
C GLY A 99 13.70 -2.37 -10.35
N PRO A 100 14.49 -2.66 -9.31
CA PRO A 100 14.14 -3.66 -8.32
C PRO A 100 12.80 -3.35 -7.64
N GLY A 101 11.88 -4.33 -7.57
CA GLY A 101 10.62 -4.22 -6.87
C GLY A 101 9.63 -3.18 -7.43
N VAL A 102 9.82 -2.67 -8.67
CA VAL A 102 8.89 -1.67 -9.27
C VAL A 102 7.51 -2.27 -9.50
N GLY A 103 7.45 -3.49 -10.05
CA GLY A 103 6.21 -4.24 -10.28
C GLY A 103 5.78 -4.93 -8.99
N ASP A 104 6.66 -5.75 -8.47
CA ASP A 104 6.49 -6.57 -7.29
C ASP A 104 7.11 -5.89 -6.06
N ASP A 105 6.36 -5.27 -5.20
CA ASP A 105 4.88 -5.00 -5.26
C ASP A 105 4.61 -3.48 -5.23
N THR A 106 5.65 -2.64 -5.46
CA THR A 106 5.55 -1.18 -5.31
C THR A 106 4.44 -0.56 -6.17
N ALA A 107 4.16 -1.12 -7.36
CA ALA A 107 3.08 -0.63 -8.20
C ALA A 107 1.70 -0.83 -7.54
N ASN A 108 1.44 -1.99 -6.95
CA ASN A 108 0.20 -2.25 -6.23
C ASN A 108 0.08 -1.42 -4.95
N VAL A 109 1.22 -1.18 -4.25
CA VAL A 109 1.24 -0.25 -3.12
C VAL A 109 0.73 1.13 -3.54
N VAL A 110 1.24 1.68 -4.65
CA VAL A 110 0.81 2.99 -5.15
C VAL A 110 -0.65 2.97 -5.61
N HIS A 111 -1.09 1.90 -6.28
CA HIS A 111 -2.51 1.75 -6.64
C HIS A 111 -3.40 1.76 -5.39
N LEU A 112 -3.01 1.03 -4.34
CA LEU A 112 -3.77 1.00 -3.09
C LEU A 112 -3.79 2.38 -2.41
N MET A 113 -2.66 3.10 -2.42
CA MET A 113 -2.58 4.48 -1.93
C MET A 113 -3.58 5.40 -2.65
N GLN A 114 -3.69 5.31 -3.97
CA GLN A 114 -4.62 6.11 -4.77
C GLN A 114 -6.08 5.73 -4.52
N VAL A 115 -6.38 4.44 -4.36
CA VAL A 115 -7.73 3.97 -3.99
C VAL A 115 -8.15 4.54 -2.63
N ILE A 116 -7.27 4.50 -1.64
CA ILE A 116 -7.51 5.06 -0.31
C ILE A 116 -7.75 6.58 -0.39
N HIS A 117 -6.94 7.29 -1.17
CA HIS A 117 -7.09 8.72 -1.38
C HIS A 117 -8.42 9.05 -2.05
N TYR A 118 -8.79 8.31 -3.10
CA TYR A 118 -10.08 8.47 -3.78
C TYR A 118 -11.27 8.30 -2.83
N ILE A 119 -11.27 7.22 -2.02
CA ILE A 119 -12.32 6.96 -1.03
C ILE A 119 -12.42 8.11 -0.02
N HIS A 120 -11.28 8.60 0.47
CA HIS A 120 -11.21 9.71 1.42
C HIS A 120 -11.72 11.01 0.81
N LEU A 121 -11.22 11.37 -0.38
CA LEU A 121 -11.56 12.60 -1.10
C LEU A 121 -13.06 12.72 -1.40
N HIS A 122 -13.68 11.60 -1.78
CA HIS A 122 -15.10 11.55 -2.13
C HIS A 122 -16.00 11.15 -0.97
N HIS A 123 -15.47 11.03 0.26
CA HIS A 123 -16.20 10.64 1.46
C HIS A 123 -17.05 9.39 1.26
N LEU A 124 -16.51 8.39 0.57
CA LEU A 124 -17.23 7.16 0.29
C LEU A 124 -17.36 6.31 1.55
N HIS A 125 -18.54 5.74 1.73
CA HIS A 125 -18.86 4.91 2.88
C HIS A 125 -19.47 3.58 2.43
N GLY A 126 -19.12 2.50 3.14
CA GLY A 126 -19.66 1.16 2.95
C GLY A 126 -20.42 0.66 4.17
N LYS A 127 -21.20 -0.41 3.99
CA LYS A 127 -21.85 -1.13 5.12
C LYS A 127 -20.87 -2.01 5.89
N THR A 128 -19.79 -2.43 5.24
CA THR A 128 -18.70 -3.21 5.82
C THR A 128 -17.51 -2.28 6.00
N GLY A 129 -16.82 -2.37 7.11
CA GLY A 129 -15.59 -1.63 7.34
C GLY A 129 -14.49 -2.10 6.39
N VAL A 130 -13.54 -1.22 6.09
CA VAL A 130 -12.37 -1.55 5.27
C VAL A 130 -11.09 -1.25 6.03
N LEU A 131 -10.20 -2.23 6.07
CA LEU A 131 -8.84 -2.10 6.57
C LEU A 131 -7.88 -2.19 5.40
N PHE A 132 -7.19 -1.09 5.14
CA PHE A 132 -6.10 -1.08 4.17
C PHE A 132 -4.77 -1.25 4.89
N VAL A 133 -3.91 -2.10 4.34
CA VAL A 133 -2.62 -2.45 4.93
C VAL A 133 -1.54 -2.44 3.86
N LEU A 134 -0.54 -1.57 4.02
CA LEU A 134 0.71 -1.74 3.30
C LEU A 134 1.60 -2.59 4.22
N ASN A 135 1.67 -3.87 3.92
CA ASN A 135 2.29 -4.85 4.82
C ASN A 135 3.79 -5.00 4.58
N THR A 136 4.45 -5.58 5.56
CA THR A 136 5.89 -5.84 5.58
C THR A 136 6.16 -7.34 5.64
N CYS A 137 7.41 -7.72 5.38
CA CYS A 137 7.88 -9.09 5.51
C CYS A 137 7.01 -10.11 4.74
N GLU A 138 6.61 -9.75 3.52
CA GLU A 138 5.90 -10.67 2.63
C GLU A 138 6.88 -11.68 2.04
N GLU A 139 7.99 -11.19 1.54
CA GLU A 139 8.97 -11.89 0.72
C GLU A 139 9.83 -12.90 1.50
N GLY A 140 10.19 -13.98 0.84
CA GLY A 140 11.20 -14.94 1.25
C GLY A 140 11.12 -15.34 2.74
N LEU A 141 12.16 -15.03 3.51
CA LEU A 141 12.22 -15.34 4.94
C LEU A 141 11.26 -14.49 5.80
N GLY A 142 10.71 -13.43 5.24
CA GLY A 142 9.64 -12.62 5.86
C GLY A 142 8.37 -13.44 6.10
N ASN A 143 8.09 -14.39 5.19
CA ASN A 143 7.03 -15.39 5.35
C ASN A 143 5.67 -14.76 5.67
N SER A 144 5.36 -13.63 5.04
CA SER A 144 4.12 -12.86 5.23
C SER A 144 3.82 -12.47 6.70
N ASN A 145 4.87 -12.22 7.49
CA ASN A 145 4.72 -11.93 8.93
C ASN A 145 3.88 -10.68 9.20
N GLY A 146 3.98 -9.65 8.37
CA GLY A 146 3.14 -8.46 8.46
C GLY A 146 1.65 -8.79 8.33
N CYS A 147 1.28 -9.53 7.29
CA CYS A 147 -0.11 -9.99 7.08
C CYS A 147 -0.58 -10.92 8.20
N ARG A 148 0.25 -11.88 8.65
CA ARG A 148 -0.08 -12.79 9.77
C ARG A 148 -0.40 -12.01 11.03
N TYR A 149 0.36 -10.96 11.32
CA TYR A 149 0.08 -10.09 12.45
C TYR A 149 -1.29 -9.40 12.34
N ILE A 150 -1.64 -8.87 11.17
CA ILE A 150 -2.95 -8.26 10.92
C ILE A 150 -4.07 -9.28 11.11
N VAL A 151 -3.94 -10.48 10.54
CA VAL A 151 -4.93 -11.55 10.73
C VAL A 151 -5.11 -11.89 12.22
N GLU A 152 -4.03 -11.97 12.97
CA GLU A 152 -4.12 -12.28 14.42
C GLU A 152 -4.86 -11.19 15.19
N GLN A 153 -4.62 -9.90 14.88
CA GLN A 153 -5.28 -8.76 15.53
C GLN A 153 -6.77 -8.68 15.23
N TYR A 154 -7.18 -9.04 14.00
CA TYR A 154 -8.54 -8.79 13.49
C TYR A 154 -9.31 -10.05 13.11
N LYS A 155 -8.79 -11.27 13.37
CA LYS A 155 -9.32 -12.57 12.89
C LYS A 155 -10.83 -12.78 13.07
N ASN A 156 -11.40 -12.27 14.16
CA ASN A 156 -12.83 -12.43 14.46
C ASN A 156 -13.73 -11.47 13.66
N ARG A 157 -13.14 -10.49 12.99
CA ARG A 157 -13.84 -9.43 12.27
C ARG A 157 -13.64 -9.52 10.76
N ILE A 158 -12.58 -10.20 10.31
CA ILE A 158 -12.24 -10.33 8.90
C ILE A 158 -13.23 -11.24 8.20
N LYS A 159 -13.95 -10.71 7.21
CA LYS A 159 -14.84 -11.46 6.32
C LYS A 159 -14.24 -11.68 4.94
N LEU A 160 -13.36 -10.78 4.53
CA LEU A 160 -12.61 -10.88 3.29
C LEU A 160 -11.18 -10.43 3.56
N PHE A 161 -10.21 -11.18 3.04
CA PHE A 161 -8.81 -10.77 3.01
C PHE A 161 -8.33 -10.88 1.56
N LEU A 162 -7.91 -9.77 0.98
CA LEU A 162 -7.45 -9.67 -0.38
C LEU A 162 -6.02 -9.15 -0.38
N LEU A 163 -5.10 -9.97 -0.87
CA LEU A 163 -3.72 -9.60 -1.12
C LEU A 163 -3.61 -9.19 -2.60
N MET A 164 -3.10 -8.00 -2.84
CA MET A 164 -2.70 -7.52 -4.15
C MET A 164 -1.21 -7.84 -4.29
N ASP A 165 -0.90 -8.67 -5.28
CA ASP A 165 0.45 -9.20 -5.52
C ASP A 165 0.58 -9.59 -6.98
N ILE A 166 1.81 -9.79 -7.51
CA ILE A 166 2.08 -10.13 -8.91
C ILE A 166 2.73 -11.50 -9.00
#